data_fbccf7475dcefb59fcc5dcf8fc9f0aba
#
_entry.id   fbccf7475dcefb59fcc5dcf8fc9f0aba
#
_cell.length_a   1.000
_cell.length_b   1.000
_cell.length_c   1.000
_cell.angle_alpha   90.00
_cell.angle_beta   90.00
_cell.angle_gamma   90.00
#
_symmetry.space_group_name_H-M   'P 1'
#
loop_
_entity.id
_entity.type
_entity.pdbx_description
1 polymer ?
#
loop_
_entity_poly.entity_id
_entity_poly.type
_entity_poly.pdbx_seq_one_letter_code
_entity_poly.pdbx_strand_id
1 'polypeptide(L)'
;TVPLVSFWVLHLVWIFPFSVFLPLAARNLPEMVFSTRRSEQLRLFAWIWFLVVVGFFSFSTRQEYYTFPCFPALALLAGTGLAKGESEHSKWVLGGQTFLALLGVVIASVLGYFLWLSWGVPAASDISKVLTSNPENYRLALGHMSDLTVEAFAVLRNPALGAALTLGIGFSLAFGLRLLRKHLGATVATAITVAVFLYFAHSALGFFDPYLSSKQLAMTIKQQMKPGDVVVINGEYQGGSSIGFYLPEKVLLLNGRMTGLEFGSHYPDAPKVFLETPDFVTLWQSEKRVFLFTHDATFDALKAKLPREPVRIAAAGEKSVYCNRP
;
A
#
# COMPACT_ATOMS: atom_id res chain seq x y z
N THR A 1 10.89 -0.17 -13.65
CA THR A 1 11.76 -1.01 -12.79
C THR A 1 12.45 -0.16 -11.74
N VAL A 2 12.43 -0.59 -10.50
CA VAL A 2 13.09 0.11 -9.39
C VAL A 2 14.63 0.05 -9.57
N PRO A 3 15.39 1.14 -9.34
CA PRO A 3 16.85 1.10 -9.34
C PRO A 3 17.40 0.07 -8.35
N LEU A 4 18.52 -0.60 -8.70
CA LEU A 4 19.08 -1.69 -7.88
C LEU A 4 19.38 -1.26 -6.43
N VAL A 5 19.99 -0.09 -6.26
CA VAL A 5 20.32 0.43 -4.92
C VAL A 5 19.06 0.67 -4.10
N SER A 6 18.06 1.33 -4.69
CA SER A 6 16.76 1.57 -4.03
C SER A 6 16.07 0.25 -3.67
N PHE A 7 16.13 -0.75 -4.55
CA PHE A 7 15.57 -2.07 -4.29
C PHE A 7 16.18 -2.74 -3.05
N TRP A 8 17.51 -2.65 -2.85
CA TRP A 8 18.17 -3.19 -1.66
C TRP A 8 17.89 -2.37 -0.40
N VAL A 9 17.85 -1.03 -0.52
CA VAL A 9 17.61 -0.14 0.64
C VAL A 9 16.17 -0.23 1.14
N LEU A 10 15.21 -0.47 0.25
CA LEU A 10 13.79 -0.58 0.62
C LEU A 10 13.51 -1.67 1.68
N HIS A 11 14.31 -2.74 1.71
CA HIS A 11 14.17 -3.78 2.75
C HIS A 11 14.41 -3.24 4.16
N LEU A 12 15.34 -2.28 4.32
CA LEU A 12 15.61 -1.64 5.60
C LEU A 12 14.43 -0.76 6.03
N VAL A 13 13.76 -0.12 5.07
CA VAL A 13 12.58 0.70 5.33
C VAL A 13 11.37 -0.18 5.68
N TRP A 14 11.10 -1.22 4.90
CA TRP A 14 9.94 -2.08 5.10
C TRP A 14 9.95 -2.86 6.41
N ILE A 15 11.13 -3.26 6.91
CA ILE A 15 11.26 -3.97 8.19
C ILE A 15 11.57 -3.01 9.37
N PHE A 16 11.63 -1.71 9.10
CA PHE A 16 11.82 -0.72 10.16
C PHE A 16 10.68 -0.80 11.21
N PRO A 17 10.97 -0.65 12.51
CA PRO A 17 12.26 -0.25 13.11
C PRO A 17 13.23 -1.42 13.41
N PHE A 18 12.86 -2.66 13.16
CA PHE A 18 13.70 -3.82 13.49
C PHE A 18 14.93 -3.94 12.59
N SER A 19 14.96 -3.27 11.44
CA SER A 19 16.15 -3.14 10.58
C SER A 19 17.38 -2.58 11.32
N VAL A 20 17.18 -1.75 12.34
CA VAL A 20 18.25 -1.21 13.21
C VAL A 20 19.03 -2.34 13.90
N PHE A 21 18.42 -3.50 14.11
CA PHE A 21 19.02 -4.66 14.76
C PHE A 21 19.56 -5.72 13.78
N LEU A 22 19.34 -5.59 12.48
CA LEU A 22 19.86 -6.53 11.47
C LEU A 22 21.38 -6.71 11.49
N PRO A 23 22.21 -5.68 11.77
CA PRO A 23 23.65 -5.88 11.90
C PRO A 23 24.06 -6.90 12.97
N LEU A 24 23.23 -7.07 14.03
CA LEU A 24 23.45 -8.11 15.02
C LEU A 24 23.23 -9.52 14.48
N ALA A 25 22.34 -9.67 13.50
CA ALA A 25 22.09 -10.95 12.84
C ALA A 25 23.27 -11.40 11.96
N ALA A 26 24.04 -10.45 11.42
CA ALA A 26 25.21 -10.72 10.60
C ALA A 26 26.49 -11.06 11.42
N ARG A 27 26.45 -10.89 12.76
CA ARG A 27 27.59 -11.27 13.60
C ARG A 27 27.79 -12.78 13.59
N ASN A 28 29.08 -13.20 13.58
CA ASN A 28 29.47 -14.61 13.61
C ASN A 28 28.94 -15.45 12.43
N LEU A 29 28.86 -14.87 11.23
CA LEU A 29 28.51 -15.61 10.01
C LEU A 29 29.29 -16.91 9.81
N PRO A 30 30.64 -16.97 10.02
CA PRO A 30 31.41 -18.21 9.91
C PRO A 30 30.94 -19.29 10.88
N GLU A 31 30.60 -18.94 12.12
CA GLU A 31 30.08 -19.88 13.11
C GLU A 31 28.74 -20.48 12.68
N MET A 32 27.87 -19.72 12.01
CA MET A 32 26.60 -20.24 11.48
C MET A 32 26.80 -21.33 10.42
N VAL A 33 27.78 -21.15 9.53
CA VAL A 33 28.04 -22.05 8.39
C VAL A 33 28.51 -23.42 8.87
N PHE A 34 29.35 -23.46 9.94
CA PHE A 34 29.96 -24.69 10.42
C PHE A 34 29.27 -25.26 11.69
N SER A 35 28.21 -24.61 12.17
CA SER A 35 27.53 -25.03 13.39
C SER A 35 26.55 -26.17 13.16
N THR A 36 26.54 -27.14 14.10
CA THR A 36 25.54 -28.17 14.20
C THR A 36 24.33 -27.76 15.08
N ARG A 37 24.39 -26.58 15.71
CA ARG A 37 23.31 -26.08 16.57
C ARG A 37 22.11 -25.64 15.69
N ARG A 38 20.92 -26.13 16.02
CA ARG A 38 19.67 -25.82 15.29
C ARG A 38 19.41 -24.31 15.16
N SER A 39 19.72 -23.53 16.21
CA SER A 39 19.54 -22.07 16.18
C SER A 39 20.42 -21.38 15.12
N GLU A 40 21.68 -21.80 14.98
CA GLU A 40 22.59 -21.24 13.97
C GLU A 40 22.21 -21.74 12.57
N GLN A 41 21.76 -22.98 12.44
CA GLN A 41 21.25 -23.51 11.18
C GLN A 41 19.97 -22.77 10.71
N LEU A 42 19.06 -22.40 11.62
CA LEU A 42 17.90 -21.59 11.29
C LEU A 42 18.29 -20.16 10.86
N ARG A 43 19.29 -19.56 11.49
CA ARG A 43 19.82 -18.25 11.06
C ARG A 43 20.46 -18.34 9.68
N LEU A 44 21.26 -19.37 9.43
CA LEU A 44 21.86 -19.63 8.11
C LEU A 44 20.78 -19.82 7.05
N PHE A 45 19.76 -20.63 7.34
CA PHE A 45 18.63 -20.83 6.44
C PHE A 45 17.91 -19.51 6.13
N ALA A 46 17.66 -18.67 7.14
CA ALA A 46 17.03 -17.36 6.94
C ALA A 46 17.89 -16.43 6.08
N TRP A 47 19.22 -16.43 6.24
CA TRP A 47 20.16 -15.70 5.37
C TRP A 47 20.10 -16.20 3.93
N ILE A 48 20.14 -17.52 3.72
CA ILE A 48 20.05 -18.12 2.38
C ILE A 48 18.70 -17.75 1.74
N TRP A 49 17.60 -17.89 2.47
CA TRP A 49 16.28 -17.49 1.99
C TRP A 49 16.23 -16.04 1.54
N PHE A 50 16.67 -15.12 2.38
CA PHE A 50 16.75 -13.69 2.05
C PHE A 50 17.59 -13.46 0.79
N LEU A 51 18.81 -13.99 0.76
CA LEU A 51 19.75 -13.77 -0.34
C LEU A 51 19.25 -14.38 -1.66
N VAL A 52 18.61 -15.54 -1.63
CA VAL A 52 18.04 -16.18 -2.83
C VAL A 52 16.92 -15.32 -3.42
N VAL A 53 15.98 -14.87 -2.60
CA VAL A 53 14.85 -14.03 -3.08
C VAL A 53 15.37 -12.70 -3.61
N VAL A 54 16.15 -11.98 -2.82
CA VAL A 54 16.62 -10.65 -3.22
C VAL A 54 17.63 -10.74 -4.36
N GLY A 55 18.52 -11.74 -4.36
CA GLY A 55 19.45 -12.01 -5.45
C GLY A 55 18.74 -12.30 -6.76
N PHE A 56 17.76 -13.21 -6.77
CA PHE A 56 16.98 -13.53 -7.95
C PHE A 56 16.32 -12.28 -8.56
N PHE A 57 15.61 -11.50 -7.76
CA PHE A 57 14.96 -10.30 -8.26
C PHE A 57 15.92 -9.14 -8.56
N SER A 58 17.16 -9.18 -8.08
CA SER A 58 18.18 -8.21 -8.49
C SER A 58 18.56 -8.35 -9.97
N PHE A 59 18.48 -9.56 -10.52
CA PHE A 59 18.79 -9.86 -11.92
C PHE A 59 17.54 -9.94 -12.83
N SER A 60 16.35 -9.83 -12.28
CA SER A 60 15.08 -9.86 -12.99
C SER A 60 14.43 -8.47 -13.02
N THR A 61 13.17 -8.39 -13.47
CA THR A 61 12.36 -7.18 -13.35
C THR A 61 12.13 -6.86 -11.88
N ARG A 62 12.55 -5.68 -11.44
CA ARG A 62 12.46 -5.26 -10.04
C ARG A 62 11.16 -4.50 -9.79
N GLN A 63 10.32 -5.06 -8.91
CA GLN A 63 9.18 -4.39 -8.30
C GLN A 63 9.35 -4.43 -6.77
N GLU A 64 8.90 -3.43 -6.08
CA GLU A 64 9.08 -3.28 -4.64
C GLU A 64 8.52 -4.47 -3.85
N TYR A 65 7.34 -4.96 -4.24
CA TYR A 65 6.62 -6.05 -3.55
C TYR A 65 7.14 -7.45 -3.87
N TYR A 66 8.04 -7.63 -4.84
CA TYR A 66 8.62 -8.96 -5.16
C TYR A 66 9.45 -9.53 -4.02
N THR A 67 9.87 -8.69 -3.09
CA THR A 67 10.66 -9.10 -1.94
C THR A 67 9.83 -9.51 -0.71
N PHE A 68 8.51 -9.32 -0.72
CA PHE A 68 7.67 -9.73 0.40
C PHE A 68 7.87 -11.19 0.86
N PRO A 69 8.13 -12.17 -0.03
CA PRO A 69 8.44 -13.53 0.40
C PRO A 69 9.66 -13.66 1.31
N CYS A 70 10.60 -12.70 1.35
CA CYS A 70 11.76 -12.76 2.24
C CYS A 70 11.51 -12.09 3.61
N PHE A 71 10.37 -11.45 3.84
CA PHE A 71 10.09 -10.77 5.11
C PHE A 71 10.06 -11.70 6.33
N PRO A 72 9.51 -12.93 6.28
CA PRO A 72 9.65 -13.87 7.39
C PRO A 72 11.12 -14.19 7.72
N ALA A 73 11.96 -14.29 6.70
CA ALA A 73 13.41 -14.51 6.91
C ALA A 73 14.05 -13.31 7.59
N LEU A 74 13.75 -12.09 7.15
CA LEU A 74 14.25 -10.85 7.79
C LEU A 74 13.75 -10.71 9.23
N ALA A 75 12.49 -11.07 9.52
CA ALA A 75 11.96 -11.06 10.87
C ALA A 75 12.68 -12.05 11.79
N LEU A 76 12.97 -13.26 11.30
CA LEU A 76 13.77 -14.26 12.02
C LEU A 76 15.19 -13.76 12.28
N LEU A 77 15.82 -13.13 11.29
CA LEU A 77 17.17 -12.55 11.43
C LEU A 77 17.19 -11.41 12.44
N ALA A 78 16.27 -10.48 12.35
CA ALA A 78 16.17 -9.37 13.29
C ALA A 78 15.89 -9.86 14.72
N GLY A 79 14.95 -10.79 14.90
CA GLY A 79 14.59 -11.35 16.20
C GLY A 79 15.72 -12.13 16.85
N THR A 80 16.38 -13.02 16.09
CA THR A 80 17.54 -13.80 16.61
C THR A 80 18.74 -12.92 16.87
N GLY A 81 19.01 -11.92 16.02
CA GLY A 81 20.07 -10.93 16.23
C GLY A 81 19.85 -10.12 17.49
N LEU A 82 18.61 -9.64 17.71
CA LEU A 82 18.25 -8.90 18.92
C LEU A 82 18.39 -9.76 20.19
N ALA A 83 17.85 -11.00 20.17
CA ALA A 83 17.96 -11.93 21.31
C ALA A 83 19.43 -12.22 21.67
N LYS A 84 20.30 -12.46 20.67
CA LYS A 84 21.72 -12.65 20.88
C LYS A 84 22.39 -11.38 21.41
N GLY A 85 22.07 -10.22 20.83
CA GLY A 85 22.57 -8.93 21.28
C GLY A 85 22.17 -8.61 22.73
N GLU A 86 20.98 -9.02 23.16
CA GLU A 86 20.55 -8.88 24.55
C GLU A 86 21.30 -9.81 25.50
N SER A 87 21.48 -11.07 25.14
CA SER A 87 22.25 -12.04 25.98
C SER A 87 23.70 -11.65 26.14
N GLU A 88 24.32 -11.03 25.15
CA GLU A 88 25.69 -10.54 25.14
C GLU A 88 25.85 -9.12 25.72
N HIS A 89 24.76 -8.50 26.20
CA HIS A 89 24.74 -7.10 26.66
C HIS A 89 25.33 -6.12 25.65
N SER A 90 25.01 -6.33 24.38
CA SER A 90 25.61 -5.56 23.28
C SER A 90 25.23 -4.08 23.34
N LYS A 91 26.24 -3.21 23.29
CA LYS A 91 26.06 -1.75 23.19
C LYS A 91 25.25 -1.34 21.94
N TRP A 92 25.23 -2.20 20.90
CA TRP A 92 24.43 -1.97 19.70
C TRP A 92 22.93 -1.95 19.99
N VAL A 93 22.44 -2.81 20.89
CA VAL A 93 21.03 -2.81 21.28
C VAL A 93 20.65 -1.50 21.97
N LEU A 94 21.50 -1.02 22.89
CA LEU A 94 21.30 0.29 23.52
C LEU A 94 21.33 1.41 22.48
N GLY A 95 22.35 1.43 21.61
CA GLY A 95 22.48 2.43 20.55
C GLY A 95 21.28 2.44 19.60
N GLY A 96 20.79 1.25 19.19
CA GLY A 96 19.60 1.12 18.37
C GLY A 96 18.34 1.68 19.04
N GLN A 97 18.13 1.42 20.32
CA GLN A 97 16.98 1.97 21.04
C GLN A 97 17.12 3.47 21.30
N THR A 98 18.34 3.98 21.54
CA THR A 98 18.58 5.43 21.60
C THR A 98 18.24 6.09 20.28
N PHE A 99 18.67 5.52 19.17
CA PHE A 99 18.33 6.02 17.83
C PHE A 99 16.82 6.05 17.61
N LEU A 100 16.09 4.97 17.96
CA LEU A 100 14.64 4.90 17.83
C LEU A 100 13.95 5.94 18.69
N ALA A 101 14.40 6.17 19.92
CA ALA A 101 13.83 7.19 20.79
C ALA A 101 14.00 8.60 20.22
N LEU A 102 15.21 8.94 19.76
CA LEU A 102 15.49 10.22 19.12
C LEU A 102 14.64 10.41 17.85
N LEU A 103 14.60 9.39 17.00
CA LEU A 103 13.80 9.41 15.78
C LEU A 103 12.31 9.53 16.08
N GLY A 104 11.80 8.82 17.09
CA GLY A 104 10.42 8.92 17.55
C GLY A 104 10.04 10.33 17.98
N VAL A 105 10.93 10.99 18.75
CA VAL A 105 10.74 12.40 19.16
C VAL A 105 10.75 13.33 17.96
N VAL A 106 11.68 13.14 17.01
CA VAL A 106 11.77 13.95 15.79
C VAL A 106 10.48 13.80 14.96
N ILE A 107 10.04 12.57 14.70
CA ILE A 107 8.80 12.31 13.95
C ILE A 107 7.59 12.92 14.68
N ALA A 108 7.49 12.72 16.00
CA ALA A 108 6.41 13.30 16.79
C ALA A 108 6.40 14.84 16.73
N SER A 109 7.59 15.47 16.72
CA SER A 109 7.71 16.94 16.60
C SER A 109 7.28 17.43 15.22
N VAL A 110 7.69 16.74 14.16
CA VAL A 110 7.30 17.07 12.77
C VAL A 110 5.79 16.90 12.60
N LEU A 111 5.22 15.78 13.03
CA LEU A 111 3.77 15.56 12.96
C LEU A 111 3.02 16.56 13.83
N GLY A 112 3.54 16.88 15.03
CA GLY A 112 2.99 17.92 15.91
C GLY A 112 2.95 19.30 15.27
N TYR A 113 4.00 19.67 14.52
CA TYR A 113 4.03 20.90 13.75
C TYR A 113 2.94 20.94 12.65
N PHE A 114 2.78 19.88 11.88
CA PHE A 114 1.70 19.81 10.87
C PHE A 114 0.31 19.75 11.49
N LEU A 115 0.15 19.09 12.64
CA LEU A 115 -1.09 19.11 13.41
C LEU A 115 -1.44 20.53 13.84
N TRP A 116 -0.47 21.29 14.32
CA TRP A 116 -0.66 22.69 14.69
C TRP A 116 -1.02 23.56 13.49
N LEU A 117 -0.31 23.42 12.35
CA LEU A 117 -0.62 24.15 11.12
C LEU A 117 -2.03 23.85 10.59
N SER A 118 -2.46 22.61 10.71
CA SER A 118 -3.79 22.18 10.24
C SER A 118 -4.91 22.50 11.21
N TRP A 119 -4.60 23.02 12.41
CA TRP A 119 -5.60 23.31 13.44
C TRP A 119 -6.56 24.40 12.94
N GLY A 120 -7.86 24.11 12.93
CA GLY A 120 -8.87 25.02 12.40
C GLY A 120 -9.10 25.00 10.89
N VAL A 121 -8.26 24.30 10.12
CA VAL A 121 -8.49 24.11 8.68
C VAL A 121 -9.59 23.04 8.49
N PRO A 122 -10.67 23.30 7.72
CA PRO A 122 -11.68 22.29 7.43
C PRO A 122 -11.05 21.08 6.72
N ALA A 123 -11.37 19.88 7.18
CA ALA A 123 -10.95 18.67 6.47
C ALA A 123 -11.68 18.56 5.12
N ALA A 124 -10.97 18.28 4.05
CA ALA A 124 -11.59 18.04 2.75
C ALA A 124 -12.54 16.84 2.84
N SER A 125 -13.74 16.99 2.25
CA SER A 125 -14.73 15.91 2.23
C SER A 125 -14.30 14.70 1.39
N ASP A 126 -13.37 14.91 0.47
CA ASP A 126 -12.80 13.88 -0.40
C ASP A 126 -11.32 14.22 -0.64
N ILE A 127 -10.44 13.36 -0.14
CA ILE A 127 -8.99 13.51 -0.27
C ILE A 127 -8.54 13.44 -1.73
N SER A 128 -9.29 12.76 -2.60
CA SER A 128 -8.99 12.65 -4.02
C SER A 128 -8.95 14.01 -4.70
N LYS A 129 -9.86 14.93 -4.34
CA LYS A 129 -9.91 16.29 -4.90
C LYS A 129 -8.65 17.12 -4.60
N VAL A 130 -7.99 16.81 -3.50
CA VAL A 130 -6.76 17.51 -3.09
C VAL A 130 -5.54 16.88 -3.76
N LEU A 131 -5.60 15.57 -4.03
CA LEU A 131 -4.52 14.82 -4.67
C LEU A 131 -4.44 15.08 -6.18
N THR A 132 -5.52 15.53 -6.82
CA THR A 132 -5.63 15.70 -8.28
C THR A 132 -5.01 16.98 -8.85
N SER A 133 -4.50 17.84 -8.01
CA SER A 133 -3.83 19.06 -8.49
C SER A 133 -2.57 18.78 -9.33
N ASN A 134 -1.98 17.56 -9.29
CA ASN A 134 -0.80 17.19 -10.06
C ASN A 134 -0.78 15.69 -10.46
N PRO A 135 -1.51 15.28 -11.51
CA PRO A 135 -1.63 13.86 -11.91
C PRO A 135 -0.31 13.19 -12.36
N GLU A 136 0.68 13.98 -12.80
CA GLU A 136 1.97 13.44 -13.29
C GLU A 136 2.86 12.85 -12.17
N ASN A 137 2.72 13.35 -10.94
CA ASN A 137 3.51 12.89 -9.80
C ASN A 137 2.98 11.55 -9.21
N TYR A 138 1.80 11.10 -9.63
CA TYR A 138 1.10 9.93 -9.09
C TYR A 138 1.67 8.57 -9.49
N ARG A 139 2.70 8.51 -10.35
CA ARG A 139 3.27 7.25 -10.83
C ARG A 139 4.27 6.59 -9.88
N LEU A 140 4.68 7.25 -8.80
CA LEU A 140 5.62 6.72 -7.83
C LEU A 140 4.96 6.72 -6.44
N ALA A 141 4.85 5.56 -5.80
CA ALA A 141 4.19 5.38 -4.49
C ALA A 141 4.72 6.27 -3.35
N LEU A 142 5.91 6.85 -3.50
CA LEU A 142 6.52 7.79 -2.55
C LEU A 142 6.41 9.27 -2.96
N GLY A 143 5.98 9.57 -4.20
CA GLY A 143 5.86 10.95 -4.70
C GLY A 143 4.73 11.75 -4.05
N HIS A 144 3.76 11.07 -3.46
CA HIS A 144 2.56 11.68 -2.87
C HIS A 144 2.81 12.46 -1.58
N MET A 145 3.91 12.22 -0.90
CA MET A 145 4.20 12.91 0.37
C MET A 145 4.65 14.36 0.15
N SER A 146 5.13 14.71 -1.04
CA SER A 146 5.58 16.07 -1.35
C SER A 146 4.43 17.02 -1.74
N ASP A 147 3.26 16.48 -2.11
CA ASP A 147 2.09 17.24 -2.54
C ASP A 147 1.01 17.34 -1.46
N LEU A 148 1.32 16.94 -0.23
CA LEU A 148 0.39 16.97 0.89
C LEU A 148 0.15 18.43 1.31
N THR A 149 -0.92 19.02 0.83
CA THR A 149 -1.36 20.34 1.30
C THR A 149 -1.86 20.26 2.74
N VAL A 150 -1.96 21.42 3.41
CA VAL A 150 -2.46 21.48 4.79
C VAL A 150 -3.91 20.98 4.88
N GLU A 151 -4.72 21.20 3.85
CA GLU A 151 -6.11 20.71 3.74
C GLU A 151 -6.14 19.17 3.63
N ALA A 152 -5.24 18.56 2.84
CA ALA A 152 -5.13 17.11 2.76
C ALA A 152 -4.67 16.51 4.09
N PHE A 153 -3.69 17.14 4.75
CA PHE A 153 -3.25 16.70 6.07
C PHE A 153 -4.35 16.84 7.13
N ALA A 154 -5.25 17.81 6.98
CA ALA A 154 -6.37 17.99 7.89
C ALA A 154 -7.30 16.76 7.97
N VAL A 155 -7.40 15.98 6.90
CA VAL A 155 -8.14 14.70 6.89
C VAL A 155 -7.43 13.63 7.73
N LEU A 156 -6.12 13.70 7.83
CA LEU A 156 -5.27 12.71 8.51
C LEU A 156 -4.94 13.07 9.96
N ARG A 157 -5.53 14.14 10.55
CA ARG A 157 -5.21 14.61 11.90
C ARG A 157 -5.26 13.51 12.96
N ASN A 158 -6.36 12.74 13.01
CA ASN A 158 -6.53 11.73 14.05
C ASN A 158 -5.47 10.62 13.96
N PRO A 159 -5.25 9.97 12.80
CA PRO A 159 -4.17 8.99 12.69
C PRO A 159 -2.77 9.62 12.87
N ALA A 160 -2.55 10.85 12.41
CA ALA A 160 -1.27 11.54 12.62
C ALA A 160 -0.99 11.83 14.11
N LEU A 161 -2.00 12.27 14.87
CA LEU A 161 -1.89 12.45 16.32
C LEU A 161 -1.56 11.13 17.01
N GLY A 162 -2.30 10.06 16.66
CA GLY A 162 -2.06 8.73 17.20
C GLY A 162 -0.65 8.23 16.88
N ALA A 163 -0.18 8.40 15.65
CA ALA A 163 1.18 8.04 15.25
C ALA A 163 2.24 8.85 15.99
N ALA A 164 2.06 10.17 16.13
CA ALA A 164 2.99 11.05 16.85
C ALA A 164 3.14 10.64 18.32
N LEU A 165 2.02 10.47 19.03
CA LEU A 165 2.04 10.04 20.44
C LEU A 165 2.65 8.64 20.58
N THR A 166 2.28 7.70 19.71
CA THR A 166 2.78 6.33 19.75
C THR A 166 4.29 6.27 19.56
N LEU A 167 4.82 6.92 18.52
CA LEU A 167 6.25 6.88 18.22
C LEU A 167 7.07 7.67 19.24
N GLY A 168 6.61 8.88 19.60
CA GLY A 168 7.33 9.73 20.56
C GLY A 168 7.38 9.13 21.96
N ILE A 169 6.24 8.71 22.50
CA ILE A 169 6.16 8.15 23.85
C ILE A 169 6.66 6.70 23.88
N GLY A 170 6.24 5.87 22.91
CA GLY A 170 6.50 4.45 22.93
C GLY A 170 8.00 4.11 22.81
N PHE A 171 8.71 4.72 21.86
CA PHE A 171 10.15 4.50 21.76
C PHE A 171 10.93 5.13 22.91
N SER A 172 10.50 6.27 23.44
CA SER A 172 11.08 6.88 24.64
C SER A 172 10.90 5.98 25.87
N LEU A 173 9.72 5.38 26.03
CA LEU A 173 9.46 4.40 27.08
C LEU A 173 10.33 3.15 26.94
N ALA A 174 10.46 2.61 25.72
CA ALA A 174 11.32 1.46 25.45
C ALA A 174 12.78 1.76 25.82
N PHE A 175 13.28 2.92 25.45
CA PHE A 175 14.61 3.38 25.84
C PHE A 175 14.76 3.55 27.38
N GLY A 176 13.79 4.18 28.03
CA GLY A 176 13.77 4.32 29.50
C GLY A 176 13.81 2.97 30.22
N LEU A 177 13.01 1.99 29.76
CA LEU A 177 13.05 0.61 30.28
C LEU A 177 14.41 -0.04 30.07
N ARG A 178 15.08 0.23 28.95
CA ARG A 178 16.44 -0.27 28.69
C ARG A 178 17.45 0.30 29.67
N LEU A 179 17.39 1.59 29.95
CA LEU A 179 18.26 2.24 30.97
C LEU A 179 18.03 1.64 32.36
N LEU A 180 16.79 1.30 32.69
CA LEU A 180 16.43 0.62 33.94
C LEU A 180 16.76 -0.88 33.92
N ARG A 181 17.51 -1.37 32.95
CA ARG A 181 17.89 -2.78 32.73
C ARG A 181 16.71 -3.76 32.61
N LYS A 182 15.52 -3.27 32.28
CA LYS A 182 14.33 -4.09 32.01
C LYS A 182 14.32 -4.50 30.52
N HIS A 183 15.28 -5.35 30.14
CA HIS A 183 15.58 -5.69 28.75
C HIS A 183 14.36 -6.23 27.98
N LEU A 184 13.68 -7.26 28.52
CA LEU A 184 12.49 -7.81 27.91
C LEU A 184 11.36 -6.75 27.77
N GLY A 185 11.16 -5.96 28.84
CA GLY A 185 10.18 -4.88 28.82
C GLY A 185 10.44 -3.84 27.72
N ALA A 186 11.72 -3.49 27.50
CA ALA A 186 12.13 -2.57 26.45
C ALA A 186 11.83 -3.12 25.05
N THR A 187 12.11 -4.40 24.81
CA THR A 187 11.84 -5.07 23.52
C THR A 187 10.34 -5.21 23.28
N VAL A 188 9.58 -5.60 24.29
CA VAL A 188 8.11 -5.69 24.21
C VAL A 188 7.49 -4.31 23.97
N ALA A 189 7.95 -3.27 24.67
CA ALA A 189 7.50 -1.90 24.47
C ALA A 189 7.76 -1.43 23.02
N THR A 190 8.94 -1.76 22.45
CA THR A 190 9.24 -1.47 21.03
C THR A 190 8.23 -2.18 20.11
N ALA A 191 7.96 -3.47 20.34
CA ALA A 191 7.02 -4.24 19.53
C ALA A 191 5.58 -3.69 19.61
N ILE A 192 5.11 -3.35 20.81
CA ILE A 192 3.79 -2.73 21.02
C ILE A 192 3.72 -1.36 20.33
N THR A 193 4.76 -0.54 20.42
CA THR A 193 4.84 0.75 19.75
C THR A 193 4.62 0.59 18.24
N VAL A 194 5.30 -0.39 17.63
CA VAL A 194 5.14 -0.67 16.19
C VAL A 194 3.74 -1.14 15.87
N ALA A 195 3.18 -2.06 16.64
CA ALA A 195 1.83 -2.57 16.40
C ALA A 195 0.78 -1.45 16.47
N VAL A 196 0.88 -0.56 17.46
CA VAL A 196 -0.04 0.59 17.61
C VAL A 196 0.19 1.62 16.50
N PHE A 197 1.45 1.87 16.12
CA PHE A 197 1.75 2.73 14.97
C PHE A 197 1.14 2.19 13.66
N LEU A 198 1.26 0.88 13.40
CA LEU A 198 0.68 0.24 12.22
C LEU A 198 -0.84 0.33 12.20
N TYR A 199 -1.50 0.30 13.36
CA TYR A 199 -2.94 0.55 13.46
C TYR A 199 -3.30 1.97 12.99
N PHE A 200 -2.56 3.00 13.43
CA PHE A 200 -2.81 4.37 12.97
C PHE A 200 -2.42 4.58 11.49
N ALA A 201 -1.35 3.95 11.03
CA ALA A 201 -0.97 3.95 9.62
C ALA A 201 -2.05 3.29 8.75
N HIS A 202 -2.60 2.16 9.18
CA HIS A 202 -3.73 1.51 8.50
C HIS A 202 -4.99 2.39 8.51
N SER A 203 -5.28 3.05 9.63
CA SER A 203 -6.40 4.01 9.73
C SER A 203 -6.22 5.18 8.75
N ALA A 204 -4.99 5.66 8.59
CA ALA A 204 -4.67 6.70 7.60
C ALA A 204 -4.91 6.21 6.16
N LEU A 205 -4.51 4.97 5.83
CA LEU A 205 -4.78 4.37 4.52
C LEU A 205 -6.28 4.28 4.21
N GLY A 206 -7.12 4.10 5.23
CA GLY A 206 -8.58 4.06 5.06
C GLY A 206 -9.17 5.33 4.45
N PHE A 207 -8.55 6.50 4.67
CA PHE A 207 -8.98 7.76 4.05
C PHE A 207 -8.71 7.80 2.54
N PHE A 208 -7.78 6.98 2.05
CA PHE A 208 -7.46 6.87 0.64
C PHE A 208 -8.28 5.77 -0.08
N ASP A 209 -9.13 5.01 0.65
CA ASP A 209 -9.91 3.90 0.08
C ASP A 209 -10.73 4.32 -1.15
N PRO A 210 -11.45 5.47 -1.18
CA PRO A 210 -12.21 5.88 -2.35
C PRO A 210 -11.34 6.09 -3.60
N TYR A 211 -10.08 6.50 -3.41
CA TYR A 211 -9.11 6.68 -4.48
C TYR A 211 -8.48 5.34 -4.92
N LEU A 212 -8.05 4.53 -3.95
CA LEU A 212 -7.32 3.28 -4.19
C LEU A 212 -8.25 2.14 -4.66
N SER A 213 -9.49 2.12 -4.19
CA SER A 213 -10.46 1.05 -4.43
C SER A 213 -11.66 1.54 -5.23
N SER A 214 -12.28 0.65 -5.99
CA SER A 214 -13.59 0.89 -6.63
C SER A 214 -14.74 0.21 -5.88
N LYS A 215 -14.51 -0.22 -4.61
CA LYS A 215 -15.49 -0.95 -3.79
C LYS A 215 -16.78 -0.18 -3.60
N GLN A 216 -16.71 1.12 -3.27
CA GLN A 216 -17.90 1.95 -3.07
C GLN A 216 -18.77 1.99 -4.33
N LEU A 217 -18.16 2.14 -5.50
CA LEU A 217 -18.83 2.14 -6.79
C LEU A 217 -19.42 0.76 -7.11
N ALA A 218 -18.68 -0.31 -6.83
CA ALA A 218 -19.18 -1.68 -6.98
C ALA A 218 -20.43 -1.95 -6.11
N MET A 219 -20.41 -1.49 -4.86
CA MET A 219 -21.55 -1.65 -3.95
C MET A 219 -22.77 -0.85 -4.39
N THR A 220 -22.57 0.35 -4.96
CA THR A 220 -23.67 1.15 -5.55
C THR A 220 -24.26 0.44 -6.76
N ILE A 221 -23.45 -0.11 -7.66
CA ILE A 221 -23.93 -0.93 -8.78
C ILE A 221 -24.74 -2.11 -8.24
N LYS A 222 -24.19 -2.86 -7.27
CA LYS A 222 -24.81 -4.05 -6.68
C LYS A 222 -26.20 -3.79 -6.10
N GLN A 223 -26.39 -2.62 -5.46
CA GLN A 223 -27.68 -2.22 -4.88
C GLN A 223 -28.75 -1.91 -5.93
N GLN A 224 -28.34 -1.47 -7.12
CA GLN A 224 -29.26 -1.05 -8.18
C GLN A 224 -29.43 -2.08 -9.30
N MET A 225 -28.50 -3.03 -9.38
CA MET A 225 -28.40 -4.02 -10.45
C MET A 225 -29.54 -5.03 -10.39
N LYS A 226 -30.06 -5.39 -11.57
CA LYS A 226 -31.11 -6.40 -11.79
C LYS A 226 -30.55 -7.52 -12.67
N PRO A 227 -31.15 -8.72 -12.63
CA PRO A 227 -30.78 -9.80 -13.55
C PRO A 227 -30.91 -9.35 -15.02
N GLY A 228 -29.83 -9.59 -15.77
CA GLY A 228 -29.76 -9.18 -17.20
C GLY A 228 -29.06 -7.84 -17.43
N ASP A 229 -28.79 -7.04 -16.39
CA ASP A 229 -27.99 -5.83 -16.50
C ASP A 229 -26.54 -6.17 -16.87
N VAL A 230 -25.86 -5.24 -17.53
CA VAL A 230 -24.49 -5.42 -17.99
C VAL A 230 -23.56 -4.41 -17.32
N VAL A 231 -22.40 -4.87 -16.88
CA VAL A 231 -21.37 -4.01 -16.28
C VAL A 231 -20.17 -3.95 -17.19
N VAL A 232 -19.72 -2.74 -17.50
CA VAL A 232 -18.57 -2.47 -18.37
C VAL A 232 -17.55 -1.61 -17.64
N ILE A 233 -16.28 -2.03 -17.66
CA ILE A 233 -15.15 -1.22 -17.21
C ILE A 233 -14.48 -0.63 -18.44
N ASN A 234 -14.32 0.69 -18.49
CA ASN A 234 -13.58 1.39 -19.53
C ASN A 234 -12.11 1.54 -19.17
N GLY A 235 -11.23 1.00 -20.01
CA GLY A 235 -9.78 1.05 -19.84
C GLY A 235 -9.23 -0.12 -19.06
N GLU A 236 -8.21 0.15 -18.25
CA GLU A 236 -7.47 -0.89 -17.52
C GLU A 236 -8.33 -1.58 -16.45
N TYR A 237 -8.37 -2.92 -16.48
CA TYR A 237 -9.13 -3.73 -15.52
C TYR A 237 -8.74 -3.45 -14.07
N GLN A 238 -7.45 -3.19 -13.79
CA GLN A 238 -6.94 -2.98 -12.43
C GLN A 238 -7.65 -1.82 -11.73
N GLY A 239 -7.94 -0.72 -12.44
CA GLY A 239 -8.67 0.43 -11.89
C GLY A 239 -10.09 0.13 -11.42
N GLY A 240 -10.72 -0.89 -12.03
CA GLY A 240 -12.08 -1.36 -11.73
C GLY A 240 -12.16 -2.77 -11.14
N SER A 241 -11.04 -3.38 -10.76
CA SER A 241 -10.98 -4.80 -10.33
C SER A 241 -11.92 -5.13 -9.16
N SER A 242 -12.14 -4.19 -8.24
CA SER A 242 -13.11 -4.35 -7.15
C SER A 242 -14.54 -4.59 -7.68
N ILE A 243 -14.90 -4.06 -8.85
CA ILE A 243 -16.20 -4.28 -9.47
C ILE A 243 -16.37 -5.76 -9.81
N GLY A 244 -15.37 -6.34 -10.51
CA GLY A 244 -15.38 -7.77 -10.83
C GLY A 244 -15.33 -8.69 -9.62
N PHE A 245 -14.79 -8.20 -8.47
CA PHE A 245 -14.74 -8.97 -7.22
C PHE A 245 -16.05 -8.96 -6.43
N TYR A 246 -16.74 -7.80 -6.36
CA TYR A 246 -17.94 -7.65 -5.53
C TYR A 246 -19.25 -7.93 -6.26
N LEU A 247 -19.23 -7.97 -7.60
CA LEU A 247 -20.41 -8.30 -8.40
C LEU A 247 -20.39 -9.78 -8.82
N PRO A 248 -21.53 -10.46 -8.80
CA PRO A 248 -21.63 -11.85 -9.24
C PRO A 248 -21.60 -12.01 -10.77
N GLU A 249 -21.92 -10.95 -11.51
CA GLU A 249 -22.01 -10.95 -12.96
C GLU A 249 -20.66 -10.75 -13.61
N LYS A 250 -20.55 -11.30 -14.83
CA LYS A 250 -19.36 -11.15 -15.66
C LYS A 250 -19.21 -9.71 -16.12
N VAL A 251 -18.07 -9.10 -15.84
CA VAL A 251 -17.75 -7.73 -16.24
C VAL A 251 -17.16 -7.74 -17.66
N LEU A 252 -17.61 -6.80 -18.51
CA LEU A 252 -17.03 -6.56 -19.82
C LEU A 252 -15.97 -5.45 -19.75
N LEU A 253 -15.00 -5.49 -20.64
CA LEU A 253 -13.86 -4.56 -20.68
C LEU A 253 -13.87 -3.78 -21.99
N LEU A 254 -14.20 -2.50 -21.93
CA LEU A 254 -14.12 -1.58 -23.05
C LEU A 254 -12.71 -1.05 -23.18
N ASN A 255 -12.10 -1.20 -24.35
CA ASN A 255 -10.69 -0.81 -24.60
C ASN A 255 -9.70 -1.41 -23.57
N GLY A 256 -10.03 -2.58 -23.01
CA GLY A 256 -9.30 -3.19 -21.89
C GLY A 256 -8.15 -4.12 -22.31
N ARG A 257 -7.83 -4.21 -23.62
CA ARG A 257 -6.71 -5.01 -24.14
C ARG A 257 -5.40 -4.26 -23.92
N MET A 258 -4.99 -4.15 -22.66
CA MET A 258 -3.79 -3.44 -22.27
C MET A 258 -3.11 -4.07 -21.06
N THR A 259 -1.87 -3.68 -20.80
CA THR A 259 -1.05 -4.13 -19.67
C THR A 259 -0.97 -5.66 -19.57
N GLY A 260 -1.27 -6.23 -18.40
CA GLY A 260 -1.19 -7.69 -18.17
C GLY A 260 -2.22 -8.53 -18.95
N LEU A 261 -3.29 -7.91 -19.48
CA LEU A 261 -4.32 -8.61 -20.27
C LEU A 261 -4.08 -8.57 -21.77
N GLU A 262 -3.21 -7.69 -22.26
CA GLU A 262 -3.00 -7.46 -23.69
C GLU A 262 -2.65 -8.75 -24.42
N PHE A 263 -1.58 -9.42 -23.99
CA PHE A 263 -1.07 -10.63 -24.67
C PHE A 263 -2.12 -11.75 -24.71
N GLY A 264 -2.69 -12.12 -23.56
CA GLY A 264 -3.66 -13.21 -23.45
C GLY A 264 -4.99 -12.94 -24.15
N SER A 265 -5.37 -11.67 -24.32
CA SER A 265 -6.66 -11.29 -24.91
C SER A 265 -6.78 -11.56 -26.40
N HIS A 266 -5.65 -11.82 -27.10
CA HIS A 266 -5.60 -12.09 -28.54
C HIS A 266 -5.65 -13.57 -28.90
N TYR A 267 -5.61 -14.47 -27.90
CA TYR A 267 -5.71 -15.90 -28.15
C TYR A 267 -7.14 -16.31 -28.60
N PRO A 268 -7.28 -17.33 -29.45
CA PRO A 268 -8.59 -17.78 -29.95
C PRO A 268 -9.55 -18.24 -28.85
N ASP A 269 -9.03 -18.74 -27.73
CA ASP A 269 -9.76 -19.23 -26.57
C ASP A 269 -9.93 -18.15 -25.48
N ALA A 270 -9.49 -16.91 -25.75
CA ALA A 270 -9.66 -15.80 -24.81
C ALA A 270 -11.13 -15.58 -24.46
N PRO A 271 -11.44 -15.23 -23.21
CA PRO A 271 -12.80 -14.90 -22.79
C PRO A 271 -13.40 -13.78 -23.66
N LYS A 272 -14.63 -13.95 -24.12
CA LYS A 272 -15.37 -12.92 -24.88
C LYS A 272 -15.90 -11.82 -23.95
N VAL A 273 -14.98 -11.06 -23.36
CA VAL A 273 -15.27 -9.94 -22.44
C VAL A 273 -14.79 -8.61 -22.99
N PHE A 274 -13.92 -8.63 -24.01
CA PHE A 274 -13.31 -7.43 -24.55
C PHE A 274 -14.21 -6.79 -25.60
N LEU A 275 -14.52 -5.52 -25.41
CA LEU A 275 -15.30 -4.69 -26.31
C LEU A 275 -14.43 -3.59 -26.89
N GLU A 276 -14.63 -3.32 -28.17
CA GLU A 276 -14.15 -2.09 -28.80
C GLU A 276 -15.23 -1.00 -28.74
N THR A 277 -14.85 0.25 -28.99
CA THR A 277 -15.80 1.37 -28.89
C THR A 277 -17.07 1.21 -29.75
N PRO A 278 -17.02 0.71 -31.01
CA PRO A 278 -18.25 0.50 -31.80
C PRO A 278 -19.19 -0.54 -31.17
N ASP A 279 -18.65 -1.63 -30.63
CA ASP A 279 -19.45 -2.67 -29.98
C ASP A 279 -20.13 -2.13 -28.72
N PHE A 280 -19.40 -1.31 -27.97
CA PHE A 280 -19.94 -0.66 -26.78
C PHE A 280 -21.03 0.35 -27.11
N VAL A 281 -20.88 1.16 -28.16
CA VAL A 281 -21.91 2.09 -28.63
C VAL A 281 -23.20 1.33 -28.99
N THR A 282 -23.07 0.20 -29.68
CA THR A 282 -24.20 -0.66 -29.99
C THR A 282 -24.89 -1.21 -28.75
N LEU A 283 -24.09 -1.70 -27.79
CA LEU A 283 -24.57 -2.18 -26.49
C LEU A 283 -25.28 -1.05 -25.70
N TRP A 284 -24.71 0.16 -25.71
CA TRP A 284 -25.25 1.32 -24.98
C TRP A 284 -26.62 1.75 -25.53
N GLN A 285 -26.87 1.55 -26.83
CA GLN A 285 -28.19 1.80 -27.50
C GLN A 285 -29.19 0.71 -27.24
N SER A 286 -28.75 -0.50 -26.93
CA SER A 286 -29.63 -1.67 -26.81
C SER A 286 -30.68 -1.50 -25.70
N GLU A 287 -31.61 -2.45 -25.60
CA GLU A 287 -32.61 -2.49 -24.54
C GLU A 287 -32.05 -2.88 -23.18
N LYS A 288 -30.79 -3.38 -23.13
CA LYS A 288 -30.13 -3.76 -21.90
C LYS A 288 -29.76 -2.52 -21.09
N ARG A 289 -29.93 -2.62 -19.79
CA ARG A 289 -29.39 -1.64 -18.85
C ARG A 289 -27.87 -1.88 -18.66
N VAL A 290 -27.09 -0.83 -18.88
CA VAL A 290 -25.64 -0.91 -18.89
C VAL A 290 -25.06 0.05 -17.86
N PHE A 291 -24.27 -0.48 -16.94
CA PHE A 291 -23.45 0.30 -16.01
C PHE A 291 -22.04 0.43 -16.58
N LEU A 292 -21.58 1.65 -16.76
CA LEU A 292 -20.25 1.97 -17.25
C LEU A 292 -19.42 2.55 -16.11
N PHE A 293 -18.40 1.82 -15.69
CA PHE A 293 -17.34 2.35 -14.84
C PHE A 293 -16.25 2.97 -15.71
N THR A 294 -15.78 4.17 -15.35
CA THR A 294 -14.70 4.85 -16.07
C THR A 294 -13.94 5.81 -15.14
N HIS A 295 -12.70 6.11 -15.49
CA HIS A 295 -11.98 7.25 -14.91
C HIS A 295 -12.48 8.53 -15.55
N ASP A 296 -12.65 9.59 -14.74
CA ASP A 296 -13.21 10.86 -15.20
C ASP A 296 -12.36 11.48 -16.33
N ALA A 297 -11.04 11.35 -16.26
CA ALA A 297 -10.11 11.82 -17.28
C ALA A 297 -10.31 11.20 -18.68
N THR A 298 -10.83 9.98 -18.75
CA THR A 298 -11.06 9.26 -20.03
C THR A 298 -12.51 9.33 -20.50
N PHE A 299 -13.39 9.84 -19.67
CA PHE A 299 -14.82 9.80 -19.91
C PHE A 299 -15.28 10.78 -21.02
N ASP A 300 -14.75 12.00 -21.08
CA ASP A 300 -15.19 13.02 -22.02
C ASP A 300 -15.03 12.59 -23.49
N ALA A 301 -13.90 11.94 -23.80
CA ALA A 301 -13.64 11.40 -25.14
C ALA A 301 -14.60 10.24 -25.50
N LEU A 302 -15.06 9.48 -24.53
CA LEU A 302 -16.05 8.42 -24.72
C LEU A 302 -17.45 9.00 -24.79
N LYS A 303 -17.80 9.94 -23.93
CA LYS A 303 -19.11 10.60 -23.86
C LYS A 303 -19.52 11.19 -25.21
N ALA A 304 -18.59 11.82 -25.92
CA ALA A 304 -18.82 12.41 -27.24
C ALA A 304 -19.28 11.39 -28.31
N LYS A 305 -19.01 10.08 -28.09
CA LYS A 305 -19.37 8.99 -29.00
C LYS A 305 -20.67 8.29 -28.61
N LEU A 306 -21.24 8.61 -27.43
CA LEU A 306 -22.42 7.95 -26.93
C LEU A 306 -23.70 8.57 -27.54
N PRO A 307 -24.57 7.77 -28.14
CA PRO A 307 -25.79 8.27 -28.77
C PRO A 307 -26.92 8.57 -27.78
N ARG A 308 -26.78 8.10 -26.55
CA ARG A 308 -27.72 8.36 -25.44
C ARG A 308 -26.94 8.98 -24.28
N GLU A 309 -27.50 10.06 -23.70
CA GLU A 309 -26.89 10.77 -22.56
C GLU A 309 -26.65 9.81 -21.39
N PRO A 310 -25.40 9.70 -20.90
CA PRO A 310 -25.07 8.89 -19.73
C PRO A 310 -25.54 9.58 -18.45
N VAL A 311 -26.27 8.86 -17.61
CA VAL A 311 -26.69 9.33 -16.28
C VAL A 311 -25.67 8.89 -15.26
N ARG A 312 -25.04 9.82 -14.56
CA ARG A 312 -24.06 9.51 -13.50
C ARG A 312 -24.79 8.99 -12.26
N ILE A 313 -24.48 7.75 -11.86
CA ILE A 313 -25.06 7.07 -10.69
C ILE A 313 -24.23 7.31 -9.43
N ALA A 314 -22.91 7.26 -9.55
CA ALA A 314 -21.99 7.46 -8.42
C ALA A 314 -20.64 7.98 -8.90
N ALA A 315 -19.91 8.62 -7.99
CA ALA A 315 -18.54 9.04 -8.20
C ALA A 315 -17.74 8.90 -6.90
N ALA A 316 -16.51 8.42 -6.99
CA ALA A 316 -15.54 8.33 -5.88
C ALA A 316 -14.12 8.25 -6.43
N GLY A 317 -13.20 9.04 -5.89
CA GLY A 317 -11.77 8.93 -6.20
C GLY A 317 -11.43 9.08 -7.69
N GLU A 318 -11.98 10.08 -8.39
CA GLU A 318 -11.80 10.33 -9.85
C GLU A 318 -12.34 9.21 -10.75
N LYS A 319 -13.20 8.40 -10.21
CA LYS A 319 -13.86 7.31 -10.90
C LYS A 319 -15.35 7.53 -10.80
N SER A 320 -16.05 7.29 -11.89
CA SER A 320 -17.50 7.45 -11.96
C SER A 320 -18.18 6.21 -12.54
N VAL A 321 -19.41 6.00 -12.13
CA VAL A 321 -20.31 5.01 -12.74
C VAL A 321 -21.45 5.75 -13.42
N TYR A 322 -21.66 5.43 -14.68
CA TYR A 322 -22.75 5.94 -15.48
C TYR A 322 -23.72 4.81 -15.87
N CYS A 323 -24.95 5.16 -16.15
CA CYS A 323 -25.96 4.23 -16.66
C CYS A 323 -26.64 4.80 -17.91
N ASN A 324 -26.97 3.94 -18.87
CA ASN A 324 -27.71 4.34 -20.07
C ASN A 324 -29.22 4.49 -19.81
N ARG A 325 -29.73 3.85 -18.75
CA ARG A 325 -31.14 3.86 -18.32
C ARG A 325 -31.16 3.80 -16.78
N PRO A 326 -31.44 4.89 -16.06
CA PRO A 326 -31.50 4.92 -14.60
C PRO A 326 -32.66 4.14 -14.00
#